data_0dda2627605cb9a3e633c48b9bdaf24f
#
_entry.id   0dda2627605cb9a3e633c48b9bdaf24f
#
_cell.length_a   1.000
_cell.length_b   1.000
_cell.length_c   1.000
_cell.angle_alpha   90.00
_cell.angle_beta   90.00
_cell.angle_gamma   90.00
#
_symmetry.space_group_name_H-M   'P 1'
#
loop_
_entity.id
_entity.type
_entity.pdbx_description
1 polymer ?
#
loop_
_entity_poly.entity_id
_entity_poly.type
_entity_poly.pdbx_seq_one_letter_code
_entity_poly.pdbx_strand_id
1 'polypeptide(L)'
;MSEYINNVSDSSFEQDVLQADGPVLVDYWAEWCGPCKMIAPVLDEIAKDYEGKLKVCKLNIDENQETPPKYGVRGIPTLMLFKNGNVEATKVGALSKSQLAAFLDSNI
;
A
#
# COMPACT_ATOMS: atom_id res chain seq x y z
N MET A 1 -2.83 -1.90 -15.54
CA MET A 1 -2.80 -0.98 -14.41
C MET A 1 -4.23 -0.65 -13.99
N SER A 2 -4.50 -0.67 -12.71
CA SER A 2 -5.85 -0.49 -12.20
C SER A 2 -6.18 1.00 -12.01
N GLU A 3 -7.36 1.40 -12.43
CA GLU A 3 -7.87 2.76 -12.19
C GLU A 3 -8.22 2.97 -10.71
N TYR A 4 -8.26 1.88 -9.92
CA TYR A 4 -8.57 1.94 -8.49
C TYR A 4 -7.34 2.12 -7.63
N ILE A 5 -6.15 2.10 -8.21
CA ILE A 5 -4.88 2.24 -7.49
C ILE A 5 -4.25 3.60 -7.81
N ASN A 6 -3.79 4.28 -6.78
CA ASN A 6 -3.15 5.59 -6.90
C ASN A 6 -1.65 5.44 -6.72
N ASN A 7 -0.88 5.96 -7.70
CA ASN A 7 0.57 6.03 -7.55
C ASN A 7 0.91 7.28 -6.76
N VAL A 8 1.63 7.10 -5.66
CA VAL A 8 2.02 8.23 -4.81
C VAL A 8 3.53 8.38 -4.80
N SER A 9 3.99 9.54 -4.38
CA SER A 9 5.41 9.89 -4.36
C SER A 9 5.78 10.50 -3.02
N ASP A 10 7.08 10.72 -2.81
CA ASP A 10 7.55 11.42 -1.62
C ASP A 10 6.85 12.78 -1.49
N SER A 11 6.69 13.50 -2.60
CA SER A 11 6.09 14.83 -2.57
C SER A 11 4.57 14.81 -2.38
N SER A 12 3.87 13.74 -2.76
CA SER A 12 2.42 13.66 -2.63
C SER A 12 1.96 12.86 -1.41
N PHE A 13 2.88 12.22 -0.69
CA PHE A 13 2.54 11.29 0.39
C PHE A 13 1.72 11.93 1.50
N GLU A 14 2.12 13.12 1.91
CA GLU A 14 1.42 13.86 2.97
C GLU A 14 -0.06 14.04 2.60
N GLN A 15 -0.32 14.59 1.42
CA GLN A 15 -1.68 14.88 0.99
C GLN A 15 -2.47 13.62 0.65
N ASP A 16 -1.86 12.68 -0.07
CA ASP A 16 -2.57 11.53 -0.59
C ASP A 16 -2.79 10.43 0.44
N VAL A 17 -1.90 10.30 1.41
CA VAL A 17 -1.94 9.23 2.41
C VAL A 17 -2.26 9.77 3.79
N LEU A 18 -1.45 10.71 4.30
CA LEU A 18 -1.56 11.15 5.69
C LEU A 18 -2.79 12.01 5.94
N GLN A 19 -3.25 12.76 4.95
CA GLN A 19 -4.42 13.63 5.06
C GLN A 19 -5.69 13.01 4.48
N ALA A 20 -5.65 11.74 4.10
CA ALA A 20 -6.82 11.07 3.55
C ALA A 20 -7.90 10.87 4.62
N ASP A 21 -9.16 10.92 4.20
CA ASP A 21 -10.32 10.85 5.11
C ASP A 21 -10.61 9.45 5.62
N GLY A 22 -10.07 8.42 5.03
CA GLY A 22 -10.32 7.04 5.43
C GLY A 22 -9.05 6.21 5.45
N PRO A 23 -9.17 4.90 5.63
CA PRO A 23 -8.00 4.02 5.63
C PRO A 23 -7.29 4.03 4.27
N VAL A 24 -5.96 3.96 4.31
CA VAL A 24 -5.12 3.91 3.12
C VAL A 24 -4.15 2.75 3.25
N LEU A 25 -4.13 1.89 2.24
CA LEU A 25 -3.12 0.82 2.14
C LEU A 25 -2.04 1.30 1.19
N VAL A 26 -0.79 1.30 1.65
CA VAL A 26 0.36 1.66 0.81
C VAL A 26 1.19 0.41 0.54
N ASP A 27 1.43 0.14 -0.75
CA ASP A 27 2.31 -0.93 -1.21
C ASP A 27 3.65 -0.29 -1.62
N TYR A 28 4.70 -0.59 -0.84
CA TYR A 28 6.07 -0.18 -1.19
C TYR A 28 6.66 -1.26 -2.09
N TRP A 29 7.04 -0.89 -3.31
CA TRP A 29 7.42 -1.86 -4.34
C TRP A 29 8.55 -1.35 -5.23
N ALA A 30 9.08 -2.24 -6.08
CA ALA A 30 10.06 -1.89 -7.11
C ALA A 30 9.87 -2.78 -8.33
N GLU A 31 10.30 -2.29 -9.49
CA GLU A 31 10.18 -3.03 -10.76
C GLU A 31 10.95 -4.35 -10.75
N TRP A 32 12.09 -4.40 -10.09
CA TRP A 32 12.95 -5.58 -10.04
C TRP A 32 12.47 -6.64 -9.04
N CYS A 33 11.44 -6.34 -8.29
CA CYS A 33 10.98 -7.19 -7.20
C CYS A 33 9.94 -8.21 -7.70
N GLY A 34 10.34 -9.48 -7.78
CA GLY A 34 9.46 -10.56 -8.21
C GLY A 34 8.20 -10.70 -7.38
N PRO A 35 8.32 -10.82 -6.02
CA PRO A 35 7.14 -10.90 -5.16
C PRO A 35 6.21 -9.70 -5.28
N CYS A 36 6.75 -8.50 -5.53
CA CYS A 36 5.92 -7.31 -5.76
C CYS A 36 5.03 -7.50 -6.98
N LYS A 37 5.58 -8.08 -8.04
CA LYS A 37 4.83 -8.33 -9.26
C LYS A 37 3.77 -9.43 -9.07
N MET A 38 4.05 -10.38 -8.20
CA MET A 38 3.10 -11.45 -7.90
C MET A 38 1.85 -10.93 -7.21
N ILE A 39 1.98 -9.92 -6.36
CA ILE A 39 0.81 -9.38 -5.64
C ILE A 39 0.11 -8.26 -6.41
N ALA A 40 0.67 -7.77 -7.51
CA ALA A 40 0.04 -6.69 -8.27
C ALA A 40 -1.40 -7.02 -8.69
N PRO A 41 -1.70 -8.21 -9.25
CA PRO A 41 -3.08 -8.55 -9.57
C PRO A 41 -3.99 -8.63 -8.34
N VAL A 42 -3.44 -9.11 -7.21
CA VAL A 42 -4.19 -9.19 -5.96
C VAL A 42 -4.57 -7.79 -5.48
N LEU A 43 -3.63 -6.84 -5.57
CA LEU A 43 -3.89 -5.45 -5.19
C LEU A 43 -4.94 -4.81 -6.08
N ASP A 44 -4.93 -5.11 -7.38
CA ASP A 44 -5.94 -4.62 -8.30
C ASP A 44 -7.35 -5.09 -7.89
N GLU A 45 -7.48 -6.36 -7.53
CA GLU A 45 -8.75 -6.91 -7.08
C GLU A 45 -9.19 -6.31 -5.74
N ILE A 46 -8.26 -6.19 -4.80
CA ILE A 46 -8.53 -5.59 -3.48
C ILE A 46 -8.97 -4.14 -3.64
N ALA A 47 -8.27 -3.37 -4.47
CA ALA A 47 -8.61 -1.97 -4.69
C ALA A 47 -10.03 -1.82 -5.23
N LYS A 48 -10.43 -2.71 -6.12
CA LYS A 48 -11.78 -2.71 -6.68
C LYS A 48 -12.82 -3.14 -5.65
N ASP A 49 -12.54 -4.24 -4.94
CA ASP A 49 -13.49 -4.80 -3.97
C ASP A 49 -13.73 -3.87 -2.77
N TYR A 50 -12.72 -3.09 -2.41
CA TYR A 50 -12.78 -2.19 -1.25
C TYR A 50 -13.02 -0.73 -1.64
N GLU A 51 -13.39 -0.47 -2.89
CA GLU A 51 -13.68 0.89 -3.33
C GLU A 51 -14.72 1.54 -2.41
N GLY A 52 -14.45 2.77 -2.00
CA GLY A 52 -15.30 3.49 -1.06
C GLY A 52 -15.02 3.19 0.41
N LYS A 53 -14.27 2.12 0.70
CA LYS A 53 -13.92 1.73 2.07
C LYS A 53 -12.44 1.87 2.35
N LEU A 54 -11.61 1.74 1.33
CA LEU A 54 -10.15 1.75 1.44
C LEU A 54 -9.56 2.39 0.19
N LYS A 55 -8.60 3.28 0.40
CA LYS A 55 -7.80 3.83 -0.69
C LYS A 55 -6.55 2.98 -0.82
N VAL A 56 -6.22 2.53 -2.03
CA VAL A 56 -5.02 1.73 -2.28
C VAL A 56 -4.02 2.56 -3.05
N CYS A 57 -2.81 2.66 -2.53
CA CYS A 57 -1.72 3.45 -3.11
C CYS A 57 -0.51 2.56 -3.32
N LYS A 58 0.31 2.91 -4.32
CA LYS A 58 1.59 2.26 -4.57
C LYS A 58 2.69 3.32 -4.57
N LEU A 59 3.81 3.00 -3.93
CA LEU A 59 4.97 3.88 -3.88
C LEU A 59 6.20 3.10 -4.34
N ASN A 60 6.79 3.53 -5.46
CA ASN A 60 8.00 2.92 -6.01
C ASN A 60 9.19 3.41 -5.22
N ILE A 61 9.91 2.49 -4.54
CA ILE A 61 11.01 2.86 -3.64
C ILE A 61 12.26 3.34 -4.37
N ASP A 62 12.43 2.98 -5.65
CA ASP A 62 13.57 3.44 -6.42
C ASP A 62 13.43 4.90 -6.83
N GLU A 63 12.18 5.33 -7.04
CA GLU A 63 11.87 6.71 -7.43
C GLU A 63 11.58 7.61 -6.23
N ASN A 64 11.37 7.02 -5.05
CA ASN A 64 10.96 7.73 -3.85
C ASN A 64 11.71 7.18 -2.65
N GLN A 65 12.87 7.77 -2.37
CA GLN A 65 13.80 7.24 -1.37
C GLN A 65 13.66 7.88 0.00
N GLU A 66 12.80 8.88 0.16
CA GLU A 66 12.62 9.58 1.44
C GLU A 66 11.57 8.92 2.33
N THR A 67 10.45 8.52 1.75
CA THR A 67 9.32 7.98 2.53
C THR A 67 9.61 6.62 3.17
N PRO A 68 10.17 5.62 2.43
CA PRO A 68 10.35 4.30 3.03
C PRO A 68 11.16 4.28 4.33
N PRO A 69 12.30 4.99 4.44
CA PRO A 69 13.06 4.99 5.70
C PRO A 69 12.29 5.62 6.86
N LYS A 70 11.44 6.61 6.59
CA LYS A 70 10.65 7.26 7.64
C LYS A 70 9.73 6.29 8.35
N TYR A 71 9.27 5.25 7.65
CA TYR A 71 8.35 4.27 8.19
C TYR A 71 9.00 2.91 8.43
N GLY A 72 10.33 2.86 8.40
CA GLY A 72 11.07 1.64 8.72
C GLY A 72 10.96 0.55 7.68
N VAL A 73 10.66 0.89 6.45
CA VAL A 73 10.55 -0.08 5.35
C VAL A 73 11.94 -0.54 4.95
N ARG A 74 12.21 -1.85 5.11
CA ARG A 74 13.52 -2.44 4.80
C ARG A 74 13.45 -3.52 3.74
N GLY A 75 12.28 -4.14 3.58
CA GLY A 75 12.06 -5.19 2.59
C GLY A 75 10.82 -4.88 1.78
N ILE A 76 10.73 -5.46 0.59
CA ILE A 76 9.58 -5.28 -0.27
C ILE A 76 9.08 -6.61 -0.81
N PRO A 77 7.77 -6.72 -1.09
CA PRO A 77 6.78 -5.69 -0.84
C PRO A 77 6.51 -5.51 0.64
N THR A 78 6.25 -4.28 1.04
CA THR A 78 5.71 -3.97 2.37
C THR A 78 4.35 -3.35 2.17
N LEU A 79 3.35 -3.88 2.86
CA LEU A 79 1.98 -3.41 2.83
C LEU A 79 1.69 -2.74 4.17
N MET A 80 1.41 -1.45 4.14
CA MET A 80 1.25 -0.65 5.36
C MET A 80 -0.10 0.05 5.35
N LEU A 81 -0.88 -0.20 6.38
CA LEU A 81 -2.21 0.39 6.50
C LEU A 81 -2.14 1.63 7.38
N PHE A 82 -2.60 2.75 6.83
CA PHE A 82 -2.67 4.04 7.53
C PHE A 82 -4.12 4.37 7.85
N LYS A 83 -4.32 4.92 9.05
CA LYS A 83 -5.62 5.47 9.45
C LYS A 83 -5.39 6.79 10.16
N ASN A 84 -6.03 7.85 9.66
CA ASN A 84 -5.91 9.19 10.23
C ASN A 84 -4.45 9.65 10.34
N GLY A 85 -3.65 9.31 9.34
CA GLY A 85 -2.23 9.70 9.29
C GLY A 85 -1.29 8.83 10.11
N ASN A 86 -1.80 7.79 10.76
CA ASN A 86 -0.98 6.91 11.61
C ASN A 86 -0.90 5.50 11.03
N VAL A 87 0.25 4.85 11.22
CA VAL A 87 0.41 3.46 10.82
C VAL A 87 -0.40 2.57 11.78
N GLU A 88 -1.36 1.86 11.22
CA GLU A 88 -2.23 0.99 11.99
C GLU A 88 -1.68 -0.44 12.02
N ALA A 89 -1.19 -0.94 10.90
CA ALA A 89 -0.69 -2.31 10.77
C ALA A 89 0.23 -2.42 9.56
N THR A 90 1.12 -3.40 9.59
CA THR A 90 2.13 -3.62 8.53
C THR A 90 2.30 -5.11 8.27
N LYS A 91 2.40 -5.46 6.99
CA LYS A 91 2.78 -6.82 6.56
C LYS A 91 3.90 -6.73 5.55
N VAL A 92 4.90 -7.60 5.68
CA VAL A 92 6.03 -7.69 4.76
C VAL A 92 5.91 -9.00 3.98
N GLY A 93 6.12 -8.94 2.68
CA GLY A 93 6.08 -10.10 1.80
C GLY A 93 4.79 -10.21 1.03
N ALA A 94 4.77 -11.12 0.06
CA ALA A 94 3.60 -11.35 -0.80
C ALA A 94 2.53 -12.11 -0.02
N LEU A 95 1.30 -11.63 -0.09
CA LEU A 95 0.15 -12.27 0.53
C LEU A 95 -0.82 -12.75 -0.56
N SER A 96 -1.54 -13.82 -0.27
CA SER A 96 -2.67 -14.21 -1.11
C SER A 96 -3.80 -13.20 -0.92
N LYS A 97 -4.78 -13.22 -1.82
CA LYS A 97 -5.93 -12.32 -1.70
C LYS A 97 -6.68 -12.55 -0.39
N SER A 98 -6.88 -13.81 0.00
CA SER A 98 -7.60 -14.11 1.25
C SER A 98 -6.82 -13.64 2.48
N GLN A 99 -5.49 -13.78 2.46
CA GLN A 99 -4.66 -13.29 3.58
C GLN A 99 -4.71 -11.77 3.67
N LEU A 100 -4.64 -11.09 2.54
CA LEU A 100 -4.69 -9.63 2.52
C LEU A 100 -6.07 -9.13 2.96
N ALA A 101 -7.14 -9.76 2.47
CA ALA A 101 -8.50 -9.40 2.90
C ALA A 101 -8.67 -9.57 4.41
N ALA A 102 -8.17 -10.68 4.98
CA ALA A 102 -8.24 -10.91 6.41
C ALA A 102 -7.47 -9.84 7.20
N PHE A 103 -6.29 -9.48 6.71
CA PHE A 103 -5.47 -8.42 7.32
C PHE A 103 -6.23 -7.09 7.32
N LEU A 104 -6.82 -6.73 6.19
CA LEU A 104 -7.57 -5.48 6.07
C LEU A 104 -8.82 -5.49 6.95
N ASP A 105 -9.61 -6.56 6.88
CA ASP A 105 -10.86 -6.65 7.63
C ASP A 105 -10.64 -6.60 9.14
N SER A 106 -9.47 -7.03 9.59
CA SER A 106 -9.13 -6.99 11.02
C SER A 106 -8.68 -5.61 11.48
N ASN A 107 -8.35 -4.69 10.56
CA ASN A 107 -7.71 -3.43 10.91
C ASN A 107 -8.42 -2.18 10.37
N ILE A 108 -9.38 -2.34 9.49
CA ILE A 108 -10.16 -1.18 9.02
C ILE A 108 -11.59 -1.18 9.66
#